data_24f30005e2655874bc584ae7e33b669e
#
_entry.id   24f30005e2655874bc584ae7e33b669e
#
_cell.length_a   1.000
_cell.length_b   1.000
_cell.length_c   1.000
_cell.angle_alpha   90.00
_cell.angle_beta   90.00
_cell.angle_gamma   90.00
#
_symmetry.space_group_name_H-M   'P 1'
#
loop_
_entity.id
_entity.type
_entity.pdbx_description
1 polymer ?
#
loop_
_entity_poly.entity_id
_entity_poly.type
_entity_poly.pdbx_seq_one_letter_code
_entity_poly.pdbx_strand_id
1 'polypeptide(L)'
;MAGVEQITVEAGEAGMRLDRWFKTHFPGLGFGHLQKLLRSGQIRVDGGRVKADTRVEPGQTVRIPPLEVDKKGESPLTGHSIRNQGDADVLAKMLIHEDPKVFVFNKPAGLAVQGGSGVTRNVDDMLEAWRNQKGEKPRLVHRLDRDTSGVLVVARTRLAAMKLAEAFRARETKKTYWALVKGVPPKREDKIST
;
A
#
# COMPACT_ATOMS: atom_id res chain seq x y z
N MET A 1 16.97 27.52 -12.71
CA MET A 1 16.00 26.93 -13.65
C MET A 1 16.06 25.42 -13.51
N ALA A 2 15.00 24.78 -13.06
CA ALA A 2 14.95 23.32 -12.99
C ALA A 2 14.95 22.77 -14.42
N GLY A 3 15.95 21.94 -14.76
CA GLY A 3 16.09 21.31 -16.06
C GLY A 3 15.27 19.99 -16.15
N VAL A 4 15.23 19.40 -17.34
CA VAL A 4 14.71 18.04 -17.52
C VAL A 4 15.65 17.07 -16.79
N GLU A 5 15.10 16.24 -15.91
CA GLU A 5 15.84 15.24 -15.15
C GLU A 5 15.65 13.85 -15.79
N GLN A 6 16.66 12.99 -15.64
CA GLN A 6 16.58 11.59 -16.05
C GLN A 6 17.02 10.73 -14.88
N ILE A 7 16.17 9.79 -14.47
CA ILE A 7 16.45 8.87 -13.36
C ILE A 7 16.39 7.45 -13.88
N THR A 8 17.44 6.67 -13.57
CA THR A 8 17.49 5.24 -13.91
C THR A 8 16.77 4.42 -12.84
N VAL A 9 15.93 3.50 -13.27
CA VAL A 9 15.19 2.58 -12.39
C VAL A 9 16.17 1.60 -11.74
N GLU A 10 16.14 1.52 -10.42
CA GLU A 10 17.02 0.65 -9.64
C GLU A 10 16.51 -0.80 -9.61
N ALA A 11 17.42 -1.76 -9.29
CA ALA A 11 17.09 -3.18 -9.20
C ALA A 11 15.96 -3.48 -8.17
N GLY A 12 15.87 -2.70 -7.09
CA GLY A 12 14.83 -2.80 -6.08
C GLY A 12 13.42 -2.37 -6.53
N GLU A 13 13.32 -1.70 -7.69
CA GLU A 13 12.10 -1.12 -8.23
C GLU A 13 11.48 -1.93 -9.37
N ALA A 14 12.09 -3.07 -9.72
CA ALA A 14 11.65 -3.97 -10.78
C ALA A 14 10.14 -4.30 -10.69
N GLY A 15 9.41 -4.12 -11.80
CA GLY A 15 7.97 -4.40 -11.88
C GLY A 15 7.09 -3.41 -11.12
N MET A 16 7.65 -2.31 -10.59
CA MET A 16 6.85 -1.28 -9.93
C MET A 16 6.01 -0.53 -10.96
N ARG A 17 4.76 -0.19 -10.62
CA ARG A 17 3.93 0.68 -11.46
C ARG A 17 4.51 2.10 -11.45
N LEU A 18 4.48 2.76 -12.59
CA LEU A 18 5.05 4.10 -12.78
C LEU A 18 4.41 5.15 -11.85
N ASP A 19 3.09 5.08 -11.62
CA ASP A 19 2.41 5.97 -10.67
C ASP A 19 2.94 5.81 -9.23
N ARG A 20 3.24 4.59 -8.82
CA ARG A 20 3.82 4.30 -7.51
C ARG A 20 5.29 4.72 -7.45
N TRP A 21 6.05 4.51 -8.53
CA TRP A 21 7.43 4.95 -8.67
C TRP A 21 7.52 6.47 -8.48
N PHE A 22 6.64 7.23 -9.16
CA PHE A 22 6.56 8.68 -9.00
C PHE A 22 6.18 9.10 -7.58
N LYS A 23 5.27 8.39 -6.92
CA LYS A 23 4.91 8.68 -5.53
C LYS A 23 6.08 8.47 -4.56
N THR A 24 6.99 7.54 -4.87
CA THR A 24 8.19 7.27 -4.07
C THR A 24 9.26 8.36 -4.28
N HIS A 25 9.54 8.71 -5.54
CA HIS A 25 10.59 9.68 -5.88
C HIS A 25 10.13 11.14 -5.75
N PHE A 26 8.86 11.41 -5.96
CA PHE A 26 8.26 12.74 -5.96
C PHE A 26 6.97 12.77 -5.13
N PRO A 27 7.05 12.63 -3.79
CA PRO A 27 5.87 12.52 -2.93
C PRO A 27 4.94 13.75 -2.98
N GLY A 28 5.47 14.91 -3.36
CA GLY A 28 4.69 16.15 -3.56
C GLY A 28 3.93 16.22 -4.89
N LEU A 29 4.16 15.27 -5.83
CA LEU A 29 3.47 15.27 -7.12
C LEU A 29 2.08 14.63 -7.00
N GLY A 30 1.02 15.43 -7.09
CA GLY A 30 -0.36 14.94 -7.08
C GLY A 30 -0.68 14.05 -8.28
N PHE A 31 -1.50 13.00 -8.07
CA PHE A 31 -1.87 12.03 -9.12
C PHE A 31 -2.48 12.69 -10.37
N GLY A 32 -3.34 13.71 -10.20
CA GLY A 32 -3.92 14.44 -11.32
C GLY A 32 -2.87 15.16 -12.17
N HIS A 33 -1.84 15.74 -11.54
CA HIS A 33 -0.72 16.37 -12.23
C HIS A 33 0.13 15.34 -12.97
N LEU A 34 0.46 14.21 -12.32
CA LEU A 34 1.16 13.09 -12.96
C LEU A 34 0.42 12.63 -14.23
N GLN A 35 -0.89 12.43 -14.15
CA GLN A 35 -1.73 12.05 -15.29
C GLN A 35 -1.68 13.06 -16.45
N LYS A 36 -1.64 14.36 -16.14
CA LYS A 36 -1.52 15.44 -17.14
C LYS A 36 -0.16 15.37 -17.85
N LEU A 37 0.93 15.18 -17.11
CA LEU A 37 2.30 15.05 -17.62
C LEU A 37 2.48 13.80 -18.50
N LEU A 38 1.87 12.68 -18.12
CA LEU A 38 1.86 11.45 -18.92
C LEU A 38 1.09 11.63 -20.24
N ARG A 39 -0.10 12.21 -20.19
CA ARG A 39 -0.93 12.46 -21.38
C ARG A 39 -0.26 13.44 -22.35
N SER A 40 0.40 14.48 -21.86
CA SER A 40 1.15 15.42 -22.68
C SER A 40 2.48 14.84 -23.22
N GLY A 41 2.88 13.65 -22.77
CA GLY A 41 4.12 12.99 -23.20
C GLY A 41 5.39 13.67 -22.67
N GLN A 42 5.26 14.46 -21.61
CA GLN A 42 6.42 15.09 -20.93
C GLN A 42 7.19 14.08 -20.09
N ILE A 43 6.51 13.08 -19.50
CA ILE A 43 7.12 11.92 -18.86
C ILE A 43 7.24 10.80 -19.90
N ARG A 44 8.44 10.21 -19.96
CA ARG A 44 8.77 9.10 -20.88
C ARG A 44 9.65 8.07 -20.17
N VAL A 45 9.54 6.82 -20.59
CA VAL A 45 10.45 5.75 -20.18
C VAL A 45 11.18 5.25 -21.44
N ASP A 46 12.51 5.28 -21.45
CA ASP A 46 13.36 4.97 -22.60
C ASP A 46 12.93 5.72 -23.87
N GLY A 47 12.53 6.99 -23.71
CA GLY A 47 12.03 7.84 -24.80
C GLY A 47 10.59 7.53 -25.26
N GLY A 48 10.01 6.42 -24.83
CA GLY A 48 8.64 6.01 -25.19
C GLY A 48 7.55 6.69 -24.33
N ARG A 49 6.34 6.86 -24.91
CA ARG A 49 5.17 7.28 -24.15
C ARG A 49 4.67 6.12 -23.28
N VAL A 50 4.28 6.43 -22.05
CA VAL A 50 3.86 5.46 -21.04
C VAL A 50 2.58 5.89 -20.34
N LYS A 51 1.91 4.93 -19.69
CA LYS A 51 0.73 5.16 -18.86
C LYS A 51 1.10 5.07 -17.37
N ALA A 52 0.22 5.54 -16.50
CA ALA A 52 0.43 5.50 -15.06
C ALA A 52 0.59 4.07 -14.48
N ASP A 53 -0.05 3.11 -15.12
CA ASP A 53 -0.01 1.68 -14.75
C ASP A 53 1.12 0.89 -15.42
N THR A 54 1.91 1.52 -16.29
CA THR A 54 3.10 0.91 -16.91
C THR A 54 4.05 0.43 -15.80
N ARG A 55 4.57 -0.78 -15.93
CA ARG A 55 5.56 -1.32 -15.01
C ARG A 55 6.95 -0.97 -15.50
N VAL A 56 7.78 -0.48 -14.57
CA VAL A 56 9.18 -0.13 -14.86
C VAL A 56 10.09 -1.32 -14.55
N GLU A 57 11.15 -1.45 -15.35
CA GLU A 57 12.17 -2.49 -15.20
C GLU A 57 13.53 -1.87 -14.87
N PRO A 58 14.41 -2.58 -14.14
CA PRO A 58 15.74 -2.10 -13.80
C PRO A 58 16.54 -1.70 -15.04
N GLY A 59 17.24 -0.58 -14.94
CA GLY A 59 18.05 -0.03 -16.04
C GLY A 59 17.27 0.86 -17.01
N GLN A 60 15.95 0.87 -16.97
CA GLN A 60 15.17 1.82 -17.76
C GLN A 60 15.38 3.27 -17.29
N THR A 61 15.35 4.22 -18.21
CA THR A 61 15.51 5.64 -17.91
C THR A 61 14.16 6.37 -17.96
N VAL A 62 13.78 6.95 -16.84
CA VAL A 62 12.58 7.79 -16.74
C VAL A 62 12.94 9.25 -16.95
N ARG A 63 12.41 9.85 -18.02
CA ARG A 63 12.53 11.29 -18.29
C ARG A 63 11.45 12.04 -17.54
N ILE A 64 11.85 13.05 -16.77
CA ILE A 64 11.01 13.86 -15.90
C ILE A 64 11.13 15.32 -16.34
N PRO A 65 10.02 16.01 -16.68
CA PRO A 65 10.05 17.43 -16.98
C PRO A 65 10.37 18.23 -15.71
N PRO A 66 10.69 19.52 -15.81
CA PRO A 66 10.77 20.39 -14.67
C PRO A 66 9.46 20.31 -13.88
N LEU A 67 9.52 19.79 -12.66
CA LEU A 67 8.38 19.71 -11.77
C LEU A 67 8.36 20.98 -10.91
N GLU A 68 7.35 21.80 -11.07
CA GLU A 68 6.97 22.77 -10.04
C GLU A 68 6.35 21.97 -8.88
N VAL A 69 7.20 21.38 -8.07
CA VAL A 69 6.75 20.77 -6.82
C VAL A 69 6.55 21.93 -5.87
N ASP A 70 5.31 22.26 -5.56
CA ASP A 70 5.02 23.18 -4.47
C ASP A 70 5.77 22.69 -3.23
N LYS A 71 6.78 23.44 -2.79
CA LYS A 71 7.54 23.18 -1.56
C LYS A 71 6.68 23.27 -0.28
N LYS A 72 5.36 23.33 -0.42
CA LYS A 72 4.37 23.26 0.66
C LYS A 72 4.06 21.84 1.14
N GLY A 73 4.81 20.83 0.72
CA GLY A 73 4.68 19.42 1.19
C GLY A 73 5.61 19.07 2.34
N GLU A 74 6.40 19.98 2.86
CA GLU A 74 7.05 19.81 4.16
C GLU A 74 6.04 20.15 5.27
N SER A 75 5.13 19.22 5.55
CA SER A 75 4.48 19.21 6.86
C SER A 75 5.56 19.04 7.92
N PRO A 76 5.58 19.87 8.96
CA PRO A 76 6.60 19.81 9.99
C PRO A 76 6.63 18.39 10.60
N LEU A 77 7.82 17.82 10.69
CA LEU A 77 8.13 16.50 11.25
C LEU A 77 7.72 16.33 12.74
N THR A 78 7.06 17.30 13.34
CA THR A 78 6.68 17.30 14.75
C THR A 78 5.40 16.51 15.08
N GLY A 79 4.55 16.17 14.09
CA GLY A 79 3.35 15.34 14.30
C GLY A 79 3.57 13.85 14.05
N HIS A 80 4.60 13.46 13.30
CA HIS A 80 4.84 12.06 12.93
C HIS A 80 5.44 11.24 14.08
N SER A 81 6.26 11.83 14.95
CA SER A 81 6.91 11.09 16.03
C SER A 81 5.92 10.59 17.10
N ILE A 82 4.96 11.41 17.50
CA ILE A 82 3.97 11.06 18.54
C ILE A 82 2.90 10.10 17.98
N ARG A 83 2.47 10.30 16.74
CA ARG A 83 1.56 9.35 16.06
C ARG A 83 2.21 8.00 15.85
N ASN A 84 3.49 7.95 15.46
CA ASN A 84 4.22 6.72 15.23
C ASN A 84 4.33 5.84 16.48
N GLN A 85 4.54 6.41 17.68
CA GLN A 85 4.61 5.61 18.91
C GLN A 85 3.24 5.02 19.27
N GLY A 86 2.17 5.82 19.24
CA GLY A 86 0.81 5.34 19.51
C GLY A 86 0.33 4.31 18.50
N ASP A 87 0.74 4.42 17.23
CA ASP A 87 0.41 3.46 16.19
C ASP A 87 1.21 2.16 16.35
N ALA A 88 2.49 2.25 16.72
CA ALA A 88 3.31 1.08 17.05
C ALA A 88 2.72 0.27 18.21
N ASP A 89 2.28 0.94 19.27
CA ASP A 89 1.68 0.30 20.45
C ASP A 89 0.34 -0.40 20.11
N VAL A 90 -0.48 0.22 19.26
CA VAL A 90 -1.74 -0.40 18.81
C VAL A 90 -1.48 -1.61 17.93
N LEU A 91 -0.52 -1.54 17.00
CA LEU A 91 -0.09 -2.68 16.19
C LEU A 91 0.44 -3.82 17.07
N ALA A 92 1.27 -3.51 18.06
CA ALA A 92 1.82 -4.50 18.99
C ALA A 92 0.71 -5.22 19.79
N LYS A 93 -0.33 -4.48 20.23
CA LYS A 93 -1.48 -5.08 20.95
C LYS A 93 -2.33 -5.99 20.06
N MET A 94 -2.35 -5.75 18.76
CA MET A 94 -3.07 -6.58 17.80
C MET A 94 -2.26 -7.77 17.31
N LEU A 95 -0.93 -7.78 17.51
CA LEU A 95 -0.04 -8.81 16.99
C LEU A 95 -0.31 -10.16 17.68
N ILE A 96 -0.55 -11.21 16.88
CA ILE A 96 -0.75 -12.57 17.36
C ILE A 96 0.32 -13.55 16.84
N HIS A 97 1.02 -13.19 15.78
CA HIS A 97 2.14 -13.95 15.25
C HIS A 97 3.09 -13.07 14.46
N GLU A 98 4.38 -13.38 14.57
CA GLU A 98 5.45 -12.71 13.83
C GLU A 98 6.50 -13.74 13.40
N ASP A 99 6.93 -13.64 12.13
CA ASP A 99 8.10 -14.32 11.60
C ASP A 99 8.89 -13.38 10.65
N PRO A 100 10.03 -13.79 10.08
CA PRO A 100 10.79 -12.94 9.16
C PRO A 100 10.04 -12.51 7.90
N LYS A 101 8.92 -13.15 7.55
CA LYS A 101 8.18 -12.92 6.30
C LYS A 101 6.84 -12.23 6.52
N VAL A 102 6.17 -12.46 7.68
CA VAL A 102 4.83 -11.98 7.94
C VAL A 102 4.64 -11.45 9.37
N PHE A 103 3.69 -10.54 9.50
CA PHE A 103 2.97 -10.22 10.73
C PHE A 103 1.55 -10.72 10.59
N VAL A 104 0.99 -11.27 11.65
CA VAL A 104 -0.41 -11.64 11.74
C VAL A 104 -1.05 -10.87 12.89
N PHE A 105 -2.11 -10.12 12.58
CA PHE A 105 -2.82 -9.30 13.55
C PHE A 105 -4.23 -9.83 13.80
N ASN A 106 -4.70 -9.69 15.04
CA ASN A 106 -6.12 -9.75 15.36
C ASN A 106 -6.71 -8.34 15.26
N LYS A 107 -7.21 -7.98 14.08
CA LYS A 107 -7.76 -6.65 13.83
C LYS A 107 -9.07 -6.48 14.61
N PRO A 108 -9.24 -5.42 15.40
CA PRO A 108 -10.52 -5.12 16.04
C PRO A 108 -11.56 -4.65 15.02
N ALA A 109 -12.84 -4.80 15.35
CA ALA A 109 -13.93 -4.12 14.65
C ALA A 109 -13.78 -2.59 14.79
N GLY A 110 -14.28 -1.84 13.81
CA GLY A 110 -14.22 -0.37 13.78
C GLY A 110 -12.93 0.21 13.19
N LEU A 111 -11.84 -0.58 13.05
CA LEU A 111 -10.58 -0.15 12.45
C LEU A 111 -10.56 -0.49 10.96
N ALA A 112 -10.40 0.52 10.11
CA ALA A 112 -10.23 0.30 8.68
C ALA A 112 -8.84 -0.27 8.35
N VAL A 113 -8.74 -1.13 7.33
CA VAL A 113 -7.45 -1.66 6.86
C VAL A 113 -6.73 -0.65 5.98
N GLN A 114 -7.46 0.04 5.10
CA GLN A 114 -6.92 1.03 4.16
C GLN A 114 -7.68 2.35 4.27
N GLY A 115 -7.02 3.43 3.85
CA GLY A 115 -7.64 4.75 3.76
C GLY A 115 -8.77 4.80 2.73
N GLY A 116 -9.66 5.75 2.89
CA GLY A 116 -10.79 6.03 2.03
C GLY A 116 -11.51 7.30 2.48
N SER A 117 -12.61 7.66 1.81
CA SER A 117 -13.39 8.83 2.19
C SER A 117 -13.88 8.71 3.64
N GLY A 118 -13.58 9.71 4.47
CA GLY A 118 -13.97 9.74 5.89
C GLY A 118 -13.18 8.82 6.81
N VAL A 119 -12.10 8.18 6.34
CA VAL A 119 -11.21 7.35 7.18
C VAL A 119 -10.04 8.19 7.65
N THR A 120 -10.00 8.50 8.94
CA THR A 120 -8.91 9.30 9.57
C THR A 120 -7.74 8.45 10.06
N ARG A 121 -7.96 7.15 10.31
CA ARG A 121 -6.94 6.20 10.79
C ARG A 121 -7.19 4.81 10.21
N ASN A 122 -6.16 4.17 9.73
CA ASN A 122 -6.23 2.83 9.15
C ASN A 122 -4.92 2.06 9.38
N VAL A 123 -4.98 0.74 9.25
CA VAL A 123 -3.82 -0.14 9.48
C VAL A 123 -2.67 0.18 8.50
N ASP A 124 -2.98 0.48 7.22
CA ASP A 124 -1.93 0.80 6.25
C ASP A 124 -1.07 1.99 6.67
N ASP A 125 -1.69 3.07 7.16
CA ASP A 125 -0.96 4.23 7.66
C ASP A 125 -0.19 3.91 8.95
N MET A 126 -0.78 3.13 9.86
CA MET A 126 -0.14 2.72 11.11
C MET A 126 1.13 1.88 10.87
N LEU A 127 1.17 1.06 9.80
CA LEU A 127 2.35 0.27 9.43
C LEU A 127 3.59 1.12 9.09
N GLU A 128 3.44 2.43 8.90
CA GLU A 128 4.57 3.36 8.81
C GLU A 128 5.48 3.31 10.06
N ALA A 129 4.88 3.09 11.25
CA ALA A 129 5.60 2.97 12.51
C ALA A 129 6.46 1.69 12.61
N TRP A 130 6.21 0.70 11.75
CA TRP A 130 6.90 -0.59 11.74
C TRP A 130 7.79 -0.79 10.50
N ARG A 131 8.33 0.30 9.95
CA ARG A 131 9.37 0.21 8.92
C ARG A 131 10.58 -0.57 9.46
N ASN A 132 11.15 -1.43 8.62
CA ASN A 132 12.36 -2.15 8.96
C ASN A 132 13.60 -1.20 8.95
N GLN A 133 14.76 -1.73 9.32
CA GLN A 133 16.02 -0.96 9.33
C GLN A 133 16.43 -0.41 7.96
N LYS A 134 15.90 -0.97 6.86
CA LYS A 134 16.09 -0.49 5.48
C LYS A 134 15.04 0.56 5.07
N GLY A 135 14.16 0.97 5.98
CA GLY A 135 13.09 1.92 5.72
C GLY A 135 11.90 1.32 4.95
N GLU A 136 11.85 0.00 4.73
CA GLU A 136 10.75 -0.64 4.03
C GLU A 136 9.55 -0.83 4.96
N LYS A 137 8.39 -0.37 4.52
CA LYS A 137 7.11 -0.54 5.20
C LYS A 137 6.55 -1.94 4.95
N PRO A 138 5.99 -2.63 5.97
CA PRO A 138 5.21 -3.84 5.79
C PRO A 138 4.03 -3.62 4.83
N ARG A 139 3.62 -4.65 4.10
CA ARG A 139 2.68 -4.54 2.97
C ARG A 139 1.41 -5.32 3.21
N LEU A 140 0.27 -4.68 2.99
CA LEU A 140 -1.02 -5.35 2.96
C LEU A 140 -1.11 -6.28 1.75
N VAL A 141 -1.65 -7.48 1.96
CA VAL A 141 -1.85 -8.50 0.92
C VAL A 141 -3.32 -8.86 0.75
N HIS A 142 -4.15 -8.56 1.75
CA HIS A 142 -5.61 -8.65 1.73
C HIS A 142 -6.21 -7.59 2.65
N ARG A 143 -7.51 -7.55 2.72
CA ARG A 143 -8.23 -6.63 3.61
C ARG A 143 -9.39 -7.34 4.29
N LEU A 144 -9.78 -6.80 5.44
CA LEU A 144 -11.05 -6.99 6.12
C LEU A 144 -11.81 -5.67 6.08
N ASP A 145 -13.11 -5.71 6.09
CA ASP A 145 -13.92 -4.50 6.19
C ASP A 145 -13.73 -3.85 7.57
N ARG A 146 -14.09 -2.57 7.67
CA ARG A 146 -13.89 -1.79 8.88
C ARG A 146 -14.48 -2.48 10.12
N ASP A 147 -15.71 -2.97 10.02
CA ASP A 147 -16.45 -3.53 11.14
C ASP A 147 -16.26 -5.04 11.30
N THR A 148 -15.48 -5.67 10.40
CA THR A 148 -15.06 -7.06 10.51
C THR A 148 -13.80 -7.15 11.35
N SER A 149 -13.85 -7.91 12.45
CA SER A 149 -12.66 -8.25 13.26
C SER A 149 -12.03 -9.57 12.79
N GLY A 150 -10.80 -9.84 13.24
CA GLY A 150 -10.14 -11.13 13.04
C GLY A 150 -8.80 -11.05 12.32
N VAL A 151 -8.38 -12.14 11.70
CA VAL A 151 -7.03 -12.38 11.19
C VAL A 151 -6.71 -11.49 9.99
N LEU A 152 -5.73 -10.61 10.16
CA LEU A 152 -5.15 -9.78 9.10
C LEU A 152 -3.67 -10.14 8.92
N VAL A 153 -3.32 -10.68 7.75
CA VAL A 153 -1.94 -11.04 7.39
C VAL A 153 -1.28 -9.89 6.65
N VAL A 154 -0.09 -9.51 7.09
CA VAL A 154 0.71 -8.41 6.52
C VAL A 154 2.09 -8.92 6.18
N ALA A 155 2.55 -8.70 4.96
CA ALA A 155 3.86 -9.13 4.51
C ALA A 155 4.96 -8.17 4.98
N ARG A 156 6.06 -8.70 5.51
CA ARG A 156 7.24 -7.94 5.93
C ARG A 156 8.20 -7.66 4.79
N THR A 157 8.18 -8.51 3.76
CA THR A 157 9.08 -8.42 2.61
C THR A 157 8.30 -8.32 1.30
N ARG A 158 8.94 -7.79 0.27
CA ARG A 158 8.34 -7.71 -1.07
C ARG A 158 8.02 -9.10 -1.64
N LEU A 159 8.92 -10.07 -1.44
CA LEU A 159 8.71 -11.44 -1.92
C LEU A 159 7.52 -12.10 -1.22
N ALA A 160 7.42 -11.96 0.10
CA ALA A 160 6.26 -12.45 0.85
C ALA A 160 4.96 -11.79 0.38
N ALA A 161 4.97 -10.46 0.14
CA ALA A 161 3.80 -9.75 -0.38
C ALA A 161 3.35 -10.28 -1.74
N MET A 162 4.28 -10.55 -2.65
CA MET A 162 3.98 -11.10 -3.96
C MET A 162 3.34 -12.49 -3.85
N LYS A 163 3.95 -13.40 -3.08
CA LYS A 163 3.47 -14.78 -2.90
C LYS A 163 2.12 -14.86 -2.21
N LEU A 164 1.93 -14.09 -1.14
CA LEU A 164 0.66 -14.03 -0.44
C LEU A 164 -0.46 -13.43 -1.30
N ALA A 165 -0.18 -12.34 -2.02
CA ALA A 165 -1.17 -11.74 -2.93
C ALA A 165 -1.55 -12.70 -4.07
N GLU A 166 -0.62 -13.53 -4.55
CA GLU A 166 -0.89 -14.59 -5.50
C GLU A 166 -1.82 -15.66 -4.90
N ALA A 167 -1.50 -16.19 -3.72
CA ALA A 167 -2.30 -17.19 -3.02
C ALA A 167 -3.73 -16.69 -2.71
N PHE A 168 -3.87 -15.43 -2.26
CA PHE A 168 -5.20 -14.83 -2.04
C PHE A 168 -6.00 -14.68 -3.33
N ARG A 169 -5.35 -14.41 -4.46
CA ARG A 169 -5.96 -14.26 -5.79
C ARG A 169 -6.37 -15.58 -6.40
N ALA A 170 -5.51 -16.60 -6.30
CA ALA A 170 -5.75 -17.95 -6.77
C ALA A 170 -6.85 -18.70 -5.97
N ARG A 171 -7.41 -18.07 -4.91
CA ARG A 171 -8.40 -18.67 -4.00
C ARG A 171 -7.92 -19.96 -3.31
N GLU A 172 -6.60 -20.14 -3.19
CA GLU A 172 -6.00 -21.26 -2.47
C GLU A 172 -6.14 -21.11 -0.94
N THR A 173 -6.42 -19.89 -0.47
CA THR A 173 -6.63 -19.61 0.94
C THR A 173 -8.06 -19.90 1.36
N LYS A 174 -8.24 -20.78 2.34
CA LYS A 174 -9.54 -20.99 2.98
C LYS A 174 -9.81 -19.86 3.98
N LYS A 175 -10.89 -19.10 3.76
CA LYS A 175 -11.33 -18.04 4.66
C LYS A 175 -12.59 -18.46 5.37
N THR A 176 -12.57 -18.42 6.69
CA THR A 176 -13.74 -18.74 7.53
C THR A 176 -14.14 -17.49 8.30
N TYR A 177 -15.42 -17.14 8.24
CA TYR A 177 -16.02 -16.03 8.97
C TYR A 177 -17.15 -16.54 9.85
N TRP A 178 -17.21 -16.02 11.04
CA TRP A 178 -18.33 -16.24 11.93
C TRP A 178 -19.19 -14.99 12.00
N ALA A 179 -20.50 -15.15 11.96
CA ALA A 179 -21.44 -14.04 12.06
C ALA A 179 -22.52 -14.38 13.09
N LEU A 180 -22.81 -13.42 13.95
CA LEU A 180 -24.01 -13.47 14.79
C LEU A 180 -25.19 -12.94 13.96
N VAL A 181 -26.21 -13.78 13.77
CA VAL A 181 -27.38 -13.42 12.97
C VAL A 181 -28.65 -13.43 13.80
N LYS A 182 -29.66 -12.67 13.40
CA LYS A 182 -30.98 -12.70 13.99
C LYS A 182 -31.80 -13.86 13.41
N GLY A 183 -32.31 -14.74 14.26
CA GLY A 183 -33.10 -15.91 13.84
C GLY A 183 -32.23 -17.14 13.52
N VAL A 184 -32.87 -18.15 12.97
CA VAL A 184 -32.21 -19.43 12.60
C VAL A 184 -32.23 -19.56 11.09
N PRO A 185 -31.09 -19.75 10.44
CA PRO A 185 -31.03 -20.00 9.01
C PRO A 185 -31.85 -21.24 8.64
N PRO A 186 -32.63 -21.22 7.55
CA PRO A 186 -33.51 -22.33 7.18
C PRO A 186 -32.74 -23.60 6.76
N LYS A 187 -31.50 -23.44 6.36
CA LYS A 187 -30.58 -24.53 5.97
C LYS A 187 -29.30 -24.46 6.80
N ARG A 188 -28.75 -25.62 7.16
CA ARG A 188 -27.45 -25.73 7.84
C ARG A 188 -26.28 -25.32 6.95
N GLU A 189 -26.39 -25.60 5.65
CA GLU A 189 -25.37 -25.26 4.64
C GLU A 189 -26.07 -24.74 3.39
N ASP A 190 -25.58 -23.68 2.82
CA ASP A 190 -26.04 -23.10 1.57
C ASP A 190 -24.92 -22.34 0.85
N LYS A 191 -25.06 -22.16 -0.47
CA LYS A 191 -24.16 -21.33 -1.28
C LYS A 191 -24.89 -20.07 -1.70
N ILE A 192 -24.30 -18.92 -1.40
CA ILE A 192 -24.76 -17.63 -1.90
C ILE A 192 -23.90 -17.28 -3.11
N SER A 193 -24.53 -17.19 -4.28
CA SER A 193 -23.90 -16.68 -5.50
C SER A 193 -24.29 -15.21 -5.67
N THR A 194 -23.31 -14.34 -5.82
CA THR A 194 -23.46 -12.94 -6.17
C THR A 194 -22.97 -12.74 -7.59
#